data_d33fe5234cca406fd9ce2154144f5a09
#
_entry.id   d33fe5234cca406fd9ce2154144f5a09
#
_cell.length_a   1.000
_cell.length_b   1.000
_cell.length_c   1.000
_cell.angle_alpha   90.00
_cell.angle_beta   90.00
_cell.angle_gamma   90.00
#
_symmetry.space_group_name_H-M   'P 1'
#
loop_
_entity.id
_entity.type
_entity.pdbx_description
1 polymer ?
#
loop_
_entity_poly.entity_id
_entity_poly.type
_entity_poly.pdbx_seq_one_letter_code
_entity_poly.pdbx_strand_id
1 'polypeptide(L)'
;MQRIFIVLSSTDTTLAKSIRKCTGTEFSHTSLALDNNFEEMYSFSRRKTNNPFVGRFKKESFDTGIFAKSKQCLCQIYTAKVTEEQISKIKEKLDYFANSKKQFKFNNLGLFACWFKIIFPRKYKRVCSQFVSECLTYACPEIILPKHYWIMQPEDFKHVKNIDLIFRGQMQDIPKGLSEEEIESLIEKNKNYNPNEFKENRKRKNETR
;
A
#
# COMPACT_ATOMS: atom_id res chain seq x y z
N MET A 1 -21.02 -9.78 -1.91
CA MET A 1 -19.88 -9.12 -1.24
C MET A 1 -18.90 -8.70 -2.30
N GLN A 2 -18.27 -7.56 -2.12
CA GLN A 2 -17.21 -7.04 -2.99
C GLN A 2 -15.84 -7.29 -2.34
N ARG A 3 -14.76 -7.03 -3.07
CA ARG A 3 -13.39 -7.09 -2.51
C ARG A 3 -12.69 -5.76 -2.70
N ILE A 4 -11.85 -5.43 -1.73
CA ILE A 4 -10.83 -4.40 -1.85
C ILE A 4 -9.45 -5.05 -1.93
N PHE A 5 -8.50 -4.32 -2.50
CA PHE A 5 -7.14 -4.80 -2.68
C PHE A 5 -6.13 -3.78 -2.14
N ILE A 6 -5.17 -4.26 -1.38
CA ILE A 6 -4.06 -3.47 -0.85
C ILE A 6 -2.81 -3.88 -1.61
N VAL A 7 -2.26 -2.95 -2.37
CA VAL A 7 -1.11 -3.18 -3.24
C VAL A 7 0.15 -2.61 -2.61
N LEU A 8 1.11 -3.46 -2.29
CA LEU A 8 2.44 -3.07 -1.85
C LEU A 8 3.41 -3.13 -3.01
N SER A 9 4.29 -2.15 -3.17
CA SER A 9 5.29 -2.15 -4.22
C SER A 9 6.64 -1.61 -3.79
N SER A 10 7.70 -2.19 -4.38
CA SER A 10 9.09 -1.80 -4.19
C SER A 10 9.56 -0.94 -5.37
N THR A 11 8.95 0.24 -5.56
CA THR A 11 9.30 1.08 -6.72
C THR A 11 10.78 1.44 -6.78
N ASP A 12 11.32 1.55 -8.01
CA ASP A 12 12.77 1.73 -8.26
C ASP A 12 13.25 3.19 -8.26
N THR A 13 12.48 4.10 -7.69
CA THR A 13 12.89 5.48 -7.57
C THR A 13 14.03 5.64 -6.54
N THR A 14 14.92 6.63 -6.76
CA THR A 14 16.05 6.91 -5.84
C THR A 14 15.61 7.04 -4.38
N LEU A 15 14.53 7.80 -4.13
CA LEU A 15 13.98 7.93 -2.78
C LEU A 15 13.46 6.61 -2.23
N ALA A 16 12.76 5.81 -3.02
CA ALA A 16 12.27 4.51 -2.59
C ALA A 16 13.42 3.56 -2.24
N LYS A 17 14.48 3.55 -3.05
CA LYS A 17 15.70 2.78 -2.78
C LYS A 17 16.37 3.24 -1.48
N SER A 18 16.48 4.56 -1.25
CA SER A 18 17.04 5.12 -0.02
C SER A 18 16.19 4.75 1.20
N ILE A 19 14.86 4.87 1.11
CA ILE A 19 13.93 4.47 2.18
C ILE A 19 14.15 3.00 2.54
N ARG A 20 14.09 2.09 1.56
CA ARG A 20 14.28 0.65 1.80
C ARG A 20 15.64 0.32 2.40
N LYS A 21 16.71 1.00 1.94
CA LYS A 21 18.07 0.82 2.47
C LYS A 21 18.14 1.25 3.94
N CYS A 22 17.60 2.41 4.28
CA CYS A 22 17.63 2.95 5.64
C CYS A 22 16.72 2.21 6.61
N THR A 23 15.51 1.80 6.16
CA THR A 23 14.52 1.13 7.02
C THR A 23 14.68 -0.37 7.06
N GLY A 24 15.42 -0.95 6.13
CA GLY A 24 15.52 -2.40 6.00
C GLY A 24 14.22 -3.06 5.53
N THR A 25 13.31 -2.30 4.91
CA THR A 25 12.02 -2.77 4.43
C THR A 25 12.10 -3.24 2.98
N GLU A 26 11.16 -4.08 2.59
CA GLU A 26 11.05 -4.62 1.24
C GLU A 26 10.20 -3.69 0.35
N PHE A 27 9.15 -3.10 0.91
CA PHE A 27 8.23 -2.22 0.20
C PHE A 27 8.38 -0.76 0.60
N SER A 28 8.14 0.12 -0.36
CA SER A 28 8.26 1.57 -0.20
C SER A 28 6.98 2.34 -0.56
N HIS A 29 5.97 1.66 -1.10
CA HIS A 29 4.71 2.26 -1.52
C HIS A 29 3.54 1.33 -1.27
N THR A 30 2.35 1.92 -1.03
CA THR A 30 1.09 1.18 -0.91
C THR A 30 -0.05 1.96 -1.57
N SER A 31 -0.96 1.22 -2.20
CA SER A 31 -2.17 1.73 -2.84
C SER A 31 -3.39 0.91 -2.43
N LEU A 32 -4.57 1.51 -2.50
CA LEU A 32 -5.85 0.87 -2.28
C LEU A 32 -6.58 0.78 -3.62
N ALA A 33 -7.02 -0.43 -4.02
CA ALA A 33 -7.84 -0.63 -5.21
C ALA A 33 -9.22 -1.19 -4.83
N LEU A 34 -10.24 -0.77 -5.59
CA LEU A 34 -11.63 -1.17 -5.38
C LEU A 34 -12.11 -2.21 -6.39
N ASP A 35 -11.24 -2.62 -7.30
CA ASP A 35 -11.51 -3.63 -8.33
C ASP A 35 -10.27 -4.49 -8.59
N ASN A 36 -10.48 -5.69 -9.13
CA ASN A 36 -9.43 -6.66 -9.42
C ASN A 36 -8.76 -6.48 -10.79
N ASN A 37 -9.20 -5.50 -11.58
CA ASN A 37 -8.49 -5.01 -12.76
C ASN A 37 -7.49 -3.91 -12.41
N PHE A 38 -7.56 -3.39 -11.16
CA PHE A 38 -6.75 -2.29 -10.65
C PHE A 38 -6.94 -0.98 -11.45
N GLU A 39 -8.12 -0.80 -12.02
CA GLU A 39 -8.50 0.43 -12.70
C GLU A 39 -8.89 1.52 -11.71
N GLU A 40 -9.52 1.14 -10.59
CA GLU A 40 -9.86 2.04 -9.47
C GLU A 40 -8.84 1.92 -8.34
N MET A 41 -7.57 2.20 -8.63
CA MET A 41 -6.49 2.19 -7.65
C MET A 41 -6.07 3.61 -7.25
N TYR A 42 -5.92 3.86 -5.94
CA TYR A 42 -5.70 5.19 -5.38
C TYR A 42 -4.57 5.20 -4.36
N SER A 43 -3.82 6.31 -4.31
CA SER A 43 -2.79 6.54 -3.31
C SER A 43 -2.42 8.02 -3.17
N PHE A 44 -1.61 8.31 -2.14
CA PHE A 44 -0.81 9.53 -2.09
C PHE A 44 0.56 9.24 -2.69
N SER A 45 0.81 9.76 -3.88
CA SER A 45 2.07 9.55 -4.57
C SER A 45 2.59 10.82 -5.24
N ARG A 46 3.83 10.74 -5.71
CA ARG A 46 4.49 11.90 -6.33
C ARG A 46 3.80 12.32 -7.61
N ARG A 47 3.75 13.65 -7.82
CA ARG A 47 3.20 14.23 -9.05
C ARG A 47 4.16 14.06 -10.22
N LYS A 48 5.47 14.21 -9.98
CA LYS A 48 6.53 14.06 -10.98
C LYS A 48 7.59 13.09 -10.47
N THR A 49 8.12 12.26 -11.34
CA THR A 49 9.17 11.28 -11.00
C THR A 49 10.44 11.93 -10.46
N ASN A 50 10.73 13.16 -10.89
CA ASN A 50 11.97 13.89 -10.57
C ASN A 50 11.85 14.79 -9.33
N ASN A 51 10.67 14.96 -8.73
CA ASN A 51 10.51 15.75 -7.50
C ASN A 51 9.99 14.90 -6.35
N PRO A 52 10.84 14.54 -5.38
CA PRO A 52 10.45 13.68 -4.26
C PRO A 52 9.53 14.39 -3.25
N PHE A 53 9.47 15.72 -3.25
CA PHE A 53 8.78 16.50 -2.22
C PHE A 53 7.36 16.92 -2.60
N VAL A 54 6.98 16.78 -3.87
CA VAL A 54 5.66 17.18 -4.36
C VAL A 54 4.83 15.94 -4.71
N GLY A 55 3.89 15.62 -3.86
CA GLY A 55 2.92 14.55 -4.07
C GLY A 55 1.52 14.97 -3.64
N ARG A 56 0.52 14.26 -4.14
CA ARG A 56 -0.88 14.48 -3.86
C ARG A 56 -1.66 13.17 -3.93
N PHE A 57 -2.90 13.20 -3.48
CA PHE A 57 -3.88 12.17 -3.79
C PHE A 57 -4.07 12.04 -5.30
N LYS A 58 -4.11 10.83 -5.82
CA LYS A 58 -4.37 10.55 -7.22
C LYS A 58 -4.84 9.12 -7.45
N LYS A 59 -5.54 8.92 -8.56
CA LYS A 59 -5.75 7.61 -9.16
C LYS A 59 -4.44 7.12 -9.78
N GLU A 60 -4.10 5.86 -9.58
CA GLU A 60 -2.90 5.20 -10.11
C GLU A 60 -3.28 4.12 -11.12
N SER A 61 -2.32 3.70 -11.94
CA SER A 61 -2.46 2.57 -12.86
C SER A 61 -1.09 1.90 -13.00
N PHE A 62 -1.08 0.59 -13.17
CA PHE A 62 0.15 -0.16 -13.44
C PHE A 62 0.78 0.20 -14.79
N ASP A 63 0.00 0.76 -15.71
CA ASP A 63 0.44 1.09 -17.06
C ASP A 63 0.94 2.52 -17.21
N THR A 64 0.90 3.32 -16.14
CA THR A 64 1.29 4.74 -16.18
C THR A 64 2.26 5.13 -15.07
N GLY A 65 2.92 6.28 -15.24
CA GLY A 65 3.72 6.94 -14.22
C GLY A 65 4.92 6.12 -13.73
N ILE A 66 5.03 5.96 -12.43
CA ILE A 66 6.14 5.23 -11.78
C ILE A 66 6.04 3.73 -12.05
N PHE A 67 4.84 3.18 -12.05
CA PHE A 67 4.61 1.76 -12.24
C PHE A 67 5.00 1.29 -13.64
N ALA A 68 4.67 2.05 -14.69
CA ALA A 68 5.08 1.71 -16.05
C ALA A 68 6.61 1.60 -16.23
N LYS A 69 7.37 2.35 -15.40
CA LYS A 69 8.84 2.33 -15.38
C LYS A 69 9.44 1.27 -14.45
N SER A 70 8.63 0.62 -13.63
CA SER A 70 9.05 -0.29 -12.57
C SER A 70 8.40 -1.69 -12.72
N LYS A 71 8.17 -2.14 -13.95
CA LYS A 71 7.46 -3.41 -14.23
C LYS A 71 8.09 -4.64 -13.58
N GLN A 72 9.39 -4.65 -13.38
CA GLN A 72 10.13 -5.74 -12.72
C GLN A 72 10.22 -5.56 -11.19
N CYS A 73 9.65 -4.48 -10.63
CA CYS A 73 9.70 -4.31 -9.19
C CYS A 73 8.80 -5.33 -8.48
N LEU A 74 9.23 -5.72 -7.28
CA LEU A 74 8.45 -6.62 -6.43
C LEU A 74 7.14 -5.97 -6.04
N CYS A 75 6.07 -6.73 -6.16
CA CYS A 75 4.73 -6.37 -5.75
C CYS A 75 4.12 -7.47 -4.87
N GLN A 76 3.29 -7.04 -3.94
CA GLN A 76 2.50 -7.92 -3.09
C GLN A 76 1.07 -7.37 -3.03
N ILE A 77 0.06 -8.25 -3.18
CA ILE A 77 -1.34 -7.85 -3.19
C ILE A 77 -2.08 -8.64 -2.12
N TYR A 78 -2.73 -7.92 -1.24
CA TYR A 78 -3.67 -8.45 -0.27
C TYR A 78 -5.09 -8.09 -0.66
N THR A 79 -6.05 -8.91 -0.24
CA THR A 79 -7.48 -8.68 -0.45
C THR A 79 -8.26 -8.86 0.85
N ALA A 80 -9.42 -8.21 0.91
CA ALA A 80 -10.42 -8.44 1.94
C ALA A 80 -11.83 -8.37 1.34
N LYS A 81 -12.74 -9.23 1.81
CA LYS A 81 -14.17 -9.10 1.53
C LYS A 81 -14.75 -7.94 2.32
N VAL A 82 -15.56 -7.14 1.66
CA VAL A 82 -16.21 -5.97 2.24
C VAL A 82 -17.68 -5.89 1.82
N THR A 83 -18.48 -5.21 2.62
CA THR A 83 -19.88 -4.94 2.31
C THR A 83 -20.02 -3.74 1.36
N GLU A 84 -21.20 -3.58 0.76
CA GLU A 84 -21.51 -2.38 -0.06
C GLU A 84 -21.45 -1.09 0.77
N GLU A 85 -21.86 -1.14 2.04
CA GLU A 85 -21.74 0.00 2.96
C GLU A 85 -20.28 0.40 3.17
N GLN A 86 -19.39 -0.57 3.34
CA GLN A 86 -17.96 -0.33 3.51
C GLN A 86 -17.34 0.26 2.26
N ILE A 87 -17.69 -0.24 1.08
CA ILE A 87 -17.27 0.37 -0.21
C ILE A 87 -17.76 1.80 -0.32
N SER A 88 -19.02 2.07 0.07
CA SER A 88 -19.59 3.44 0.06
C SER A 88 -18.79 4.37 0.98
N LYS A 89 -18.44 3.92 2.19
CA LYS A 89 -17.59 4.68 3.14
C LYS A 89 -16.18 4.92 2.59
N ILE A 90 -15.59 3.92 1.91
CA ILE A 90 -14.30 4.12 1.25
C ILE A 90 -14.42 5.19 0.15
N LYS A 91 -15.42 5.10 -0.72
CA LYS A 91 -15.67 6.08 -1.78
C LYS A 91 -15.88 7.50 -1.22
N GLU A 92 -16.63 7.65 -0.13
CA GLU A 92 -16.76 8.92 0.59
C GLU A 92 -15.40 9.49 1.02
N LYS A 93 -14.50 8.65 1.54
CA LYS A 93 -13.14 9.07 1.87
C LYS A 93 -12.33 9.47 0.64
N LEU A 94 -12.44 8.73 -0.46
CA LEU A 94 -11.76 9.07 -1.71
C LEU A 94 -12.23 10.43 -2.23
N ASP A 95 -13.54 10.68 -2.23
CA ASP A 95 -14.14 11.95 -2.62
C ASP A 95 -13.69 13.11 -1.70
N TYR A 96 -13.61 12.86 -0.40
CA TYR A 96 -13.08 13.83 0.55
C TYR A 96 -11.62 14.22 0.19
N PHE A 97 -10.78 13.25 -0.16
CA PHE A 97 -9.39 13.53 -0.57
C PHE A 97 -9.31 14.21 -1.94
N ALA A 98 -10.17 13.84 -2.89
CA ALA A 98 -10.20 14.38 -4.25
C ALA A 98 -10.73 15.81 -4.31
N ASN A 99 -11.84 16.07 -3.60
CA ASN A 99 -12.65 17.28 -3.76
C ASN A 99 -12.43 18.31 -2.64
N SER A 100 -11.53 18.07 -1.70
CA SER A 100 -11.24 19.02 -0.63
C SER A 100 -10.75 20.36 -1.19
N LYS A 101 -11.40 21.48 -0.80
CA LYS A 101 -10.98 22.85 -1.16
C LYS A 101 -9.52 23.14 -0.79
N LYS A 102 -9.03 22.54 0.28
CA LYS A 102 -7.60 22.55 0.64
C LYS A 102 -6.95 21.29 0.11
N GLN A 103 -6.29 21.39 -1.05
CA GLN A 103 -5.61 20.26 -1.67
C GLN A 103 -4.71 19.52 -0.69
N PHE A 104 -4.97 18.23 -0.52
CA PHE A 104 -4.11 17.35 0.26
C PHE A 104 -2.74 17.22 -0.40
N LYS A 105 -1.68 17.37 0.40
CA LYS A 105 -0.29 17.29 -0.04
C LYS A 105 0.43 16.08 0.56
N PHE A 106 1.55 15.72 -0.02
CA PHE A 106 2.39 14.65 0.52
C PHE A 106 3.04 15.09 1.85
N ASN A 107 3.05 14.18 2.83
CA ASN A 107 3.55 14.44 4.17
C ASN A 107 5.03 14.04 4.30
N ASN A 108 5.95 14.84 3.77
CA ASN A 108 7.38 14.55 3.86
C ASN A 108 7.88 14.42 5.30
N LEU A 109 7.46 15.34 6.20
CA LEU A 109 7.83 15.27 7.62
C LEU A 109 7.19 14.06 8.31
N GLY A 110 5.95 13.73 7.94
CA GLY A 110 5.29 12.51 8.45
C GLY A 110 6.00 11.23 8.02
N LEU A 111 6.65 11.22 6.87
CA LEU A 111 7.47 10.07 6.44
C LEU A 111 8.64 9.84 7.42
N PHE A 112 9.34 10.91 7.83
CA PHE A 112 10.39 10.83 8.85
C PHE A 112 9.81 10.47 10.22
N ALA A 113 8.68 11.07 10.61
CA ALA A 113 8.01 10.75 11.87
C ALA A 113 7.61 9.27 11.96
N CYS A 114 7.13 8.68 10.86
CA CYS A 114 6.86 7.24 10.78
C CYS A 114 8.10 6.37 11.08
N TRP A 115 9.28 6.80 10.65
CA TRP A 115 10.53 6.08 10.95
C TRP A 115 10.84 6.04 12.43
N PHE A 116 10.62 7.15 13.12
CA PHE A 116 10.83 7.25 14.55
C PHE A 116 9.64 6.80 15.39
N LYS A 117 8.59 6.23 14.74
CA LYS A 117 7.32 5.81 15.35
C LYS A 117 6.61 6.94 16.11
N ILE A 118 6.82 8.17 15.67
CA ILE A 118 6.21 9.37 16.25
C ILE A 118 4.89 9.66 15.53
N ILE A 119 3.80 9.75 16.29
CA ILE A 119 2.52 10.21 15.77
C ILE A 119 2.61 11.72 15.52
N PHE A 120 2.64 12.12 14.26
CA PHE A 120 2.72 13.51 13.84
C PHE A 120 1.57 13.90 12.91
N PRO A 121 0.36 14.14 13.45
CA PRO A 121 -0.82 14.45 12.67
C PRO A 121 -0.69 15.79 11.92
N ARG A 122 -0.99 15.77 10.63
CA ARG A 122 -1.05 16.98 9.81
C ARG A 122 -2.36 16.98 9.01
N LYS A 123 -3.23 17.94 9.30
CA LYS A 123 -4.63 17.99 8.83
C LYS A 123 -4.80 17.74 7.33
N TYR A 124 -3.94 18.30 6.49
CA TYR A 124 -4.03 18.20 5.03
C TYR A 124 -2.80 17.55 4.39
N LYS A 125 -2.16 16.60 5.08
CA LYS A 125 -0.98 15.92 4.56
C LYS A 125 -1.02 14.43 4.90
N ARG A 126 -0.74 13.58 3.91
CA ARG A 126 -0.67 12.11 4.06
C ARG A 126 0.53 11.56 3.30
N VAL A 127 1.04 10.44 3.75
CA VAL A 127 1.83 9.51 2.94
C VAL A 127 0.93 8.36 2.46
N CYS A 128 1.40 7.56 1.53
CA CYS A 128 0.62 6.46 0.94
C CYS A 128 0.05 5.50 2.00
N SER A 129 0.86 5.07 2.94
CA SER A 129 0.44 4.15 4.01
C SER A 129 -0.57 4.77 4.97
N GLN A 130 -0.41 6.04 5.35
CA GLN A 130 -1.39 6.76 6.18
C GLN A 130 -2.74 6.87 5.50
N PHE A 131 -2.76 7.13 4.20
CA PHE A 131 -3.99 7.19 3.41
C PHE A 131 -4.74 5.85 3.42
N VAL A 132 -4.06 4.77 3.03
CA VAL A 132 -4.69 3.44 2.99
C VAL A 132 -5.18 3.03 4.39
N SER A 133 -4.33 3.20 5.41
CA SER A 133 -4.70 2.86 6.78
C SER A 133 -5.88 3.69 7.30
N GLU A 134 -5.97 4.99 6.96
CA GLU A 134 -7.10 5.85 7.33
C GLU A 134 -8.40 5.39 6.67
N CYS A 135 -8.35 5.00 5.39
CA CYS A 135 -9.51 4.44 4.70
C CYS A 135 -9.99 3.15 5.36
N LEU A 136 -9.07 2.23 5.67
CA LEU A 136 -9.40 0.97 6.32
C LEU A 136 -9.98 1.19 7.73
N THR A 137 -9.34 2.01 8.55
CA THR A 137 -9.83 2.32 9.91
C THR A 137 -11.22 2.95 9.89
N TYR A 138 -11.51 3.78 8.90
CA TYR A 138 -12.81 4.46 8.78
C TYR A 138 -13.92 3.52 8.30
N ALA A 139 -13.64 2.70 7.31
CA ALA A 139 -14.66 1.94 6.59
C ALA A 139 -14.75 0.47 7.01
N CYS A 140 -13.63 -0.14 7.44
CA CYS A 140 -13.50 -1.58 7.66
C CYS A 140 -12.88 -1.86 9.04
N PRO A 141 -13.61 -1.61 10.14
CA PRO A 141 -13.06 -1.74 11.50
C PRO A 141 -12.65 -3.17 11.87
N GLU A 142 -13.15 -4.18 11.15
CA GLU A 142 -12.73 -5.57 11.28
C GLU A 142 -11.33 -5.85 10.75
N ILE A 143 -10.79 -4.97 9.89
CA ILE A 143 -9.40 -5.04 9.40
C ILE A 143 -8.50 -4.41 10.46
N ILE A 144 -7.74 -5.25 11.16
CA ILE A 144 -6.97 -4.82 12.33
C ILE A 144 -5.56 -4.43 11.93
N LEU A 145 -5.25 -3.14 12.06
CA LEU A 145 -3.91 -2.62 11.81
C LEU A 145 -2.96 -2.96 12.97
N PRO A 146 -1.69 -3.34 12.71
CA PRO A 146 -0.70 -3.64 13.75
C PRO A 146 -0.25 -2.41 14.54
N LYS A 147 -0.55 -1.21 14.04
CA LYS A 147 -0.15 0.08 14.61
C LYS A 147 -1.21 1.15 14.33
N HIS A 148 -1.10 2.26 15.05
CA HIS A 148 -1.92 3.44 14.75
C HIS A 148 -1.69 3.93 13.32
N TYR A 149 -2.74 4.28 12.58
CA TYR A 149 -2.69 4.59 11.14
C TYR A 149 -1.70 5.73 10.77
N TRP A 150 -1.42 6.68 11.67
CA TRP A 150 -0.44 7.76 11.46
C TRP A 150 1.01 7.29 11.37
N ILE A 151 1.34 6.13 11.91
CA ILE A 151 2.71 5.57 11.93
C ILE A 151 2.85 4.29 11.11
N MET A 152 1.81 3.92 10.36
CA MET A 152 1.86 2.79 9.43
C MET A 152 2.85 3.05 8.30
N GLN A 153 3.65 2.04 8.00
CA GLN A 153 4.57 1.99 6.87
C GLN A 153 4.05 0.94 5.85
N PRO A 154 4.46 0.99 4.57
CA PRO A 154 4.06 -0.03 3.59
C PRO A 154 4.35 -1.46 4.05
N GLU A 155 5.49 -1.69 4.70
CA GLU A 155 5.88 -3.00 5.22
C GLU A 155 4.93 -3.54 6.31
N ASP A 156 4.29 -2.67 7.09
CA ASP A 156 3.40 -3.06 8.19
C ASP A 156 2.12 -3.74 7.69
N PHE A 157 1.73 -3.52 6.44
CA PHE A 157 0.55 -4.17 5.85
C PHE A 157 0.68 -5.69 5.74
N LYS A 158 1.89 -6.24 5.77
CA LYS A 158 2.12 -7.68 5.87
C LYS A 158 1.60 -8.29 7.18
N HIS A 159 1.37 -7.47 8.20
CA HIS A 159 0.94 -7.85 9.53
C HIS A 159 -0.47 -7.36 9.89
N VAL A 160 -1.20 -6.81 8.92
CA VAL A 160 -2.61 -6.48 9.07
C VAL A 160 -3.41 -7.78 9.14
N LYS A 161 -4.35 -7.85 10.09
CA LYS A 161 -5.22 -9.02 10.24
C LYS A 161 -6.50 -8.85 9.42
N ASN A 162 -7.10 -9.98 9.07
CA ASN A 162 -8.32 -10.07 8.27
C ASN A 162 -8.17 -9.53 6.84
N ILE A 163 -6.97 -9.69 6.29
CA ILE A 163 -6.67 -9.57 4.87
C ILE A 163 -5.85 -10.78 4.43
N ASP A 164 -6.04 -11.22 3.20
CA ASP A 164 -5.42 -12.42 2.65
C ASP A 164 -4.46 -12.08 1.53
N LEU A 165 -3.29 -12.72 1.50
CA LEU A 165 -2.32 -12.59 0.42
C LEU A 165 -2.79 -13.36 -0.81
N ILE A 166 -2.92 -12.68 -1.96
CA ILE A 166 -3.27 -13.32 -3.23
C ILE A 166 -2.13 -13.32 -4.25
N PHE A 167 -1.18 -12.41 -4.13
CA PHE A 167 -0.08 -12.32 -5.10
C PHE A 167 1.21 -11.83 -4.44
N ARG A 168 2.33 -12.44 -4.83
CA ARG A 168 3.70 -11.97 -4.56
C ARG A 168 4.56 -12.31 -5.76
N GLY A 169 5.07 -11.31 -6.45
CA GLY A 169 5.87 -11.48 -7.66
C GLY A 169 6.28 -10.15 -8.28
N GLN A 170 6.72 -10.17 -9.51
CA GLN A 170 7.00 -8.95 -10.26
C GLN A 170 5.69 -8.28 -10.67
N MET A 171 5.69 -6.95 -10.72
CA MET A 171 4.49 -6.18 -11.04
C MET A 171 3.90 -6.52 -12.42
N GLN A 172 4.73 -6.88 -13.40
CA GLN A 172 4.27 -7.27 -14.72
C GLN A 172 3.46 -8.59 -14.73
N ASP A 173 3.62 -9.41 -13.69
CA ASP A 173 2.99 -10.74 -13.58
C ASP A 173 1.71 -10.70 -12.73
N ILE A 174 1.23 -9.50 -12.36
CA ILE A 174 0.02 -9.32 -11.55
C ILE A 174 -1.18 -9.87 -12.33
N PRO A 175 -1.92 -10.83 -11.75
CA PRO A 175 -3.16 -11.32 -12.34
C PRO A 175 -4.25 -10.24 -12.24
N LYS A 176 -5.05 -10.10 -13.28
CA LYS A 176 -6.16 -9.15 -13.37
C LYS A 176 -7.44 -9.89 -13.77
N GLY A 177 -8.59 -9.34 -13.36
CA GLY A 177 -9.90 -9.86 -13.77
C GLY A 177 -10.20 -11.28 -13.25
N LEU A 178 -9.64 -11.64 -12.11
CA LEU A 178 -9.83 -12.95 -11.49
C LEU A 178 -11.29 -13.18 -11.06
N SER A 179 -11.78 -14.38 -11.25
CA SER A 179 -13.03 -14.81 -10.63
C SER A 179 -12.90 -14.97 -9.11
N GLU A 180 -14.02 -15.07 -8.41
CA GLU A 180 -14.00 -15.28 -6.96
C GLU A 180 -13.34 -16.61 -6.60
N GLU A 181 -13.55 -17.67 -7.39
CA GLU A 181 -12.94 -18.99 -7.21
C GLU A 181 -11.41 -18.93 -7.39
N GLU A 182 -10.94 -18.19 -8.37
CA GLU A 182 -9.50 -17.99 -8.59
C GLU A 182 -8.86 -17.23 -7.44
N ILE A 183 -9.53 -16.18 -6.92
CA ILE A 183 -9.05 -15.44 -5.75
C ILE A 183 -8.96 -16.36 -4.51
N GLU A 184 -10.00 -17.14 -4.23
CA GLU A 184 -9.99 -18.10 -3.11
C GLU A 184 -8.88 -19.15 -3.25
N SER A 185 -8.65 -19.65 -4.48
CA SER A 185 -7.54 -20.57 -4.77
C SER A 185 -6.17 -19.94 -4.48
N LEU A 186 -5.99 -18.67 -4.83
CA LEU A 186 -4.75 -17.94 -4.54
C LEU A 186 -4.58 -17.68 -3.04
N ILE A 187 -5.65 -17.39 -2.30
CA ILE A 187 -5.62 -17.26 -0.84
C ILE A 187 -5.13 -18.55 -0.21
N GLU A 188 -5.72 -19.69 -0.57
CA GLU A 188 -5.33 -20.99 0.00
C GLU A 188 -3.87 -21.34 -0.35
N LYS A 189 -3.43 -21.07 -1.58
CA LYS A 189 -2.04 -21.27 -2.03
C LYS A 189 -1.04 -20.45 -1.18
N ASN A 190 -1.41 -19.24 -0.78
CA ASN A 190 -0.53 -18.33 -0.04
C ASN A 190 -0.74 -18.37 1.48
N LYS A 191 -1.60 -19.23 2.00
CA LYS A 191 -1.97 -19.33 3.42
C LYS A 191 -0.77 -19.48 4.37
N ASN A 192 0.28 -20.18 3.93
CA ASN A 192 1.49 -20.44 4.71
C ASN A 192 2.58 -19.38 4.49
N TYR A 193 2.26 -18.25 3.86
CA TYR A 193 3.24 -17.19 3.64
C TYR A 193 3.77 -16.61 4.95
N ASN A 194 5.10 -16.61 5.11
CA ASN A 194 5.77 -15.99 6.25
C ASN A 194 6.07 -14.50 5.97
N PRO A 195 5.36 -13.55 6.60
CA PRO A 195 5.59 -12.11 6.39
C PRO A 195 6.97 -11.63 6.86
N ASN A 196 7.68 -12.42 7.69
CA ASN A 196 9.00 -12.09 8.23
C ASN A 196 10.16 -12.64 7.41
N GLU A 197 9.92 -13.51 6.44
CA GLU A 197 10.96 -14.21 5.66
C GLU A 197 12.04 -13.27 5.12
N PHE A 198 11.67 -12.13 4.57
CA PHE A 198 12.62 -11.14 4.06
C PHE A 198 13.58 -10.62 5.13
N LYS A 199 13.07 -10.33 6.33
CA LYS A 199 13.89 -9.85 7.46
C LYS A 199 14.81 -10.94 7.99
N GLU A 200 14.33 -12.16 8.06
CA GLU A 200 15.10 -13.34 8.50
C GLU A 200 16.26 -13.63 7.54
N ASN A 201 15.98 -13.64 6.23
CA ASN A 201 17.00 -13.84 5.20
C ASN A 201 18.07 -12.74 5.19
N ARG A 202 17.67 -11.49 5.49
CA ARG A 202 18.62 -10.38 5.60
C ARG A 202 19.50 -10.48 6.85
N LYS A 203 18.97 -10.93 7.98
CA LYS A 203 19.77 -11.19 9.19
C LYS A 203 20.81 -12.27 8.94
N ARG A 204 20.42 -13.42 8.38
CA ARG A 204 21.35 -14.52 8.03
C ARG A 204 22.50 -14.05 7.13
N LYS A 205 22.21 -13.23 6.10
CA LYS A 205 23.25 -12.68 5.21
C LYS A 205 24.21 -11.72 5.90
N ASN A 206 23.81 -11.05 6.97
CA ASN A 206 24.69 -10.15 7.73
C ASN A 206 25.53 -10.90 8.76
N GLU A 207 25.08 -12.05 9.26
CA GLU A 207 25.79 -12.92 10.20
C GLU A 207 26.88 -13.77 9.51
N THR A 208 26.77 -13.96 8.19
CA THR A 208 27.72 -14.72 7.37
C THR A 208 28.78 -13.84 6.69
N ARG A 209 28.80 -12.55 6.99
CA ARG A 209 29.83 -11.58 6.54
C ARG A 209 30.69 -11.07 7.68
#